data_6d6a33c8aa7a26a21071de1edaf36fc3
#
_entry.id   6d6a33c8aa7a26a21071de1edaf36fc3
#
_cell.length_a   1.000
_cell.length_b   1.000
_cell.length_c   1.000
_cell.angle_alpha   90.00
_cell.angle_beta   90.00
_cell.angle_gamma   90.00
#
_symmetry.space_group_name_H-M   'P 1'
#
loop_
_entity.id
_entity.type
_entity.pdbx_description
1 polymer ?
#
loop_
_entity_poly.entity_id
_entity_poly.type
_entity_poly.pdbx_seq_one_letter_code
_entity_poly.pdbx_strand_id
1 'polypeptide(L)'
;MSRIGNKPITIPAGVEVKLDGEHLTVKGPKGTLERDIHKNMTVKIEGTEITVSRPDDEAENRSLHGLTRTLISNMIEGVLNQYQKELQIVGVGYRAQKQGKKLVMNLGYSHPVEMEEPEGITFEVPNANTIIVKGIDKEVVGQTVAVIRTKRPPEVYHGKGIKYSDEHIRRKEGKAGKK
;
A
#
# COMPACT_ATOMS: atom_id res chain seq x y z
N MET A 1 -10.63 25.83 3.81
CA MET A 1 -9.28 25.67 3.21
C MET A 1 -8.78 24.25 3.42
N SER A 2 -8.15 23.63 2.40
CA SER A 2 -7.56 22.28 2.53
C SER A 2 -6.14 22.40 3.11
N ARG A 3 -5.93 21.97 4.36
CA ARG A 3 -4.60 21.98 4.98
C ARG A 3 -3.58 21.09 4.25
N ILE A 4 -4.04 19.98 3.66
CA ILE A 4 -3.20 19.03 2.94
C ILE A 4 -2.94 19.52 1.52
N GLY A 5 -3.97 19.94 0.78
CA GLY A 5 -3.85 20.37 -0.61
C GLY A 5 -2.91 21.57 -0.80
N ASN A 6 -2.94 22.54 0.12
CA ASN A 6 -2.11 23.74 0.05
C ASN A 6 -0.63 23.51 0.45
N LYS A 7 -0.31 22.34 1.00
CA LYS A 7 1.06 22.07 1.42
C LYS A 7 1.93 21.71 0.21
N PRO A 8 3.00 22.47 -0.09
CA PRO A 8 3.89 22.14 -1.20
C PRO A 8 4.53 20.77 -0.99
N ILE A 9 4.93 20.14 -2.10
CA ILE A 9 5.63 18.87 -2.11
C ILE A 9 7.06 19.16 -2.55
N THR A 10 8.03 18.79 -1.72
CA THR A 10 9.45 18.90 -2.06
C THR A 10 9.87 17.68 -2.88
N ILE A 11 10.54 17.92 -4.01
CA ILE A 11 11.17 16.87 -4.82
C ILE A 11 12.55 16.59 -4.21
N PRO A 12 12.77 15.38 -3.65
CA PRO A 12 14.06 15.03 -3.08
C PRO A 12 15.11 14.79 -4.17
N ALA A 13 16.37 14.87 -3.81
CA ALA A 13 17.48 14.57 -4.71
C ALA A 13 17.37 13.12 -5.23
N GLY A 14 17.56 12.95 -6.54
CA GLY A 14 17.45 11.63 -7.19
C GLY A 14 16.05 11.30 -7.71
N VAL A 15 15.06 12.16 -7.51
CA VAL A 15 13.71 12.00 -8.09
C VAL A 15 13.52 13.06 -9.19
N GLU A 16 13.07 12.61 -10.34
CA GLU A 16 12.70 13.45 -11.48
C GLU A 16 11.19 13.41 -11.68
N VAL A 17 10.57 14.57 -11.80
CA VAL A 17 9.14 14.71 -12.02
C VAL A 17 8.91 15.45 -13.33
N LYS A 18 8.11 14.86 -14.21
CA LYS A 18 7.70 15.44 -15.49
C LYS A 18 6.19 15.51 -15.57
N LEU A 19 5.68 16.61 -16.06
CA LEU A 19 4.26 16.82 -16.33
C LEU A 19 4.10 17.11 -17.82
N ASP A 20 3.33 16.28 -18.50
CA ASP A 20 2.95 16.47 -19.91
C ASP A 20 1.42 16.55 -20.01
N GLY A 21 0.90 17.78 -20.04
CA GLY A 21 -0.53 18.03 -19.95
C GLY A 21 -1.11 17.59 -18.60
N GLU A 22 -1.93 16.55 -18.62
CA GLU A 22 -2.52 15.94 -17.42
C GLU A 22 -1.75 14.68 -16.94
N HIS A 23 -0.76 14.23 -17.73
CA HIS A 23 0.01 13.01 -17.44
C HIS A 23 1.26 13.35 -16.62
N LEU A 24 1.33 12.83 -15.41
CA LEU A 24 2.44 13.01 -14.49
C LEU A 24 3.31 11.75 -14.46
N THR A 25 4.60 11.91 -14.73
CA THR A 25 5.61 10.85 -14.60
C THR A 25 6.58 11.18 -13.49
N VAL A 26 6.77 10.27 -12.57
CA VAL A 26 7.71 10.36 -11.45
C VAL A 26 8.73 9.25 -11.57
N LYS A 27 10.00 9.61 -11.73
CA LYS A 27 11.11 8.67 -11.86
C LYS A 27 12.07 8.81 -10.68
N GLY A 28 12.45 7.70 -10.10
CA GLY A 28 13.39 7.64 -8.98
C GLY A 28 14.29 6.42 -9.02
N PRO A 29 15.13 6.24 -8.01
CA PRO A 29 16.12 5.15 -7.96
C PRO A 29 15.48 3.75 -7.89
N LYS A 30 14.23 3.65 -7.44
CA LYS A 30 13.51 2.37 -7.30
C LYS A 30 12.61 2.03 -8.48
N GLY A 31 12.33 2.98 -9.35
CA GLY A 31 11.50 2.78 -10.53
C GLY A 31 10.80 4.04 -10.99
N THR A 32 9.84 3.88 -11.88
CA THR A 32 9.05 4.95 -12.47
C THR A 32 7.57 4.68 -12.22
N LEU A 33 6.83 5.70 -11.82
CA LEU A 33 5.38 5.69 -11.70
C LEU A 33 4.77 6.76 -12.59
N GLU A 34 3.61 6.45 -13.15
CA GLU A 34 2.85 7.35 -14.01
C GLU A 34 1.42 7.42 -13.54
N ARG A 35 0.82 8.60 -13.65
CA ARG A 35 -0.58 8.83 -13.28
C ARG A 35 -1.16 10.02 -14.00
N ASP A 36 -2.41 9.90 -14.41
CA ASP A 36 -3.17 11.01 -14.93
C ASP A 36 -3.76 11.85 -13.79
N ILE A 37 -3.55 13.15 -13.86
CA ILE A 37 -4.09 14.13 -12.92
C ILE A 37 -5.50 14.50 -13.35
N HIS A 38 -6.40 14.65 -12.40
CA HIS A 38 -7.77 15.06 -12.70
C HIS A 38 -7.79 16.45 -13.35
N LYS A 39 -8.53 16.59 -14.43
CA LYS A 39 -8.64 17.82 -15.27
C LYS A 39 -8.94 19.12 -14.50
N ASN A 40 -9.63 19.00 -13.36
CA ASN A 40 -9.95 20.17 -12.52
C ASN A 40 -8.75 20.61 -11.64
N MET A 41 -7.69 19.80 -11.56
CA MET A 41 -6.54 20.13 -10.73
C MET A 41 -5.39 20.66 -11.59
N THR A 42 -4.78 21.74 -11.14
CA THR A 42 -3.60 22.30 -11.79
C THR A 42 -2.37 22.00 -10.95
N VAL A 43 -1.41 21.33 -11.57
CA VAL A 43 -0.12 21.01 -10.95
C VAL A 43 0.94 21.92 -11.54
N LYS A 44 1.71 22.61 -10.68
CA LYS A 44 2.86 23.42 -11.08
C LYS A 44 4.12 22.85 -10.45
N ILE A 45 5.17 22.74 -11.28
CA ILE A 45 6.50 22.31 -10.86
C ILE A 45 7.41 23.52 -10.94
N GLU A 46 7.93 23.96 -9.81
CA GLU A 46 8.81 25.12 -9.69
C GLU A 46 10.12 24.69 -9.00
N GLY A 47 11.14 24.41 -9.81
CA GLY A 47 12.43 23.94 -9.29
C GLY A 47 12.29 22.60 -8.57
N THR A 48 12.42 22.63 -7.24
CA THR A 48 12.33 21.44 -6.36
C THR A 48 11.00 21.32 -5.64
N GLU A 49 10.02 22.16 -5.98
CA GLU A 49 8.71 22.14 -5.33
C GLU A 49 7.58 21.90 -6.33
N ILE A 50 6.58 21.15 -5.89
CA ILE A 50 5.35 20.92 -6.62
C ILE A 50 4.21 21.53 -5.83
N THR A 51 3.38 22.33 -6.47
CA THR A 51 2.16 22.89 -5.91
C THR A 51 0.96 22.41 -6.70
N VAL A 52 -0.10 22.08 -5.98
CA VAL A 52 -1.39 21.68 -6.56
C VAL A 52 -2.39 22.79 -6.25
N SER A 53 -3.13 23.25 -7.26
CA SER A 53 -4.18 24.24 -7.11
C SER A 53 -5.51 23.72 -7.66
N ARG A 54 -6.60 24.27 -7.16
CA ARG A 54 -7.97 23.99 -7.58
C ARG A 54 -8.62 25.24 -8.17
N PRO A 55 -9.64 25.10 -9.04
CA PRO A 55 -10.27 26.25 -9.69
C PRO A 55 -11.19 27.03 -8.75
N ASP A 56 -11.86 26.33 -7.82
CA ASP A 56 -12.87 26.89 -6.90
C ASP A 56 -12.91 26.15 -5.57
N ASP A 57 -13.86 26.54 -4.70
CA ASP A 57 -14.07 25.98 -3.36
C ASP A 57 -15.27 25.01 -3.30
N GLU A 58 -15.70 24.46 -4.43
CA GLU A 58 -16.71 23.40 -4.45
C GLU A 58 -16.26 22.15 -3.69
N ALA A 59 -17.20 21.41 -3.12
CA ALA A 59 -16.90 20.26 -2.25
C ALA A 59 -16.08 19.19 -2.97
N GLU A 60 -16.38 18.94 -4.25
CA GLU A 60 -15.64 18.01 -5.09
C GLU A 60 -14.21 18.47 -5.29
N ASN A 61 -13.99 19.72 -5.71
CA ASN A 61 -12.66 20.26 -5.96
C ASN A 61 -11.81 20.36 -4.68
N ARG A 62 -12.44 20.61 -3.53
CA ARG A 62 -11.73 20.54 -2.24
C ARG A 62 -11.26 19.12 -1.90
N SER A 63 -12.05 18.11 -2.20
CA SER A 63 -11.66 16.71 -1.97
C SER A 63 -10.56 16.26 -2.91
N LEU A 64 -10.69 16.56 -4.20
CA LEU A 64 -9.69 16.25 -5.23
C LEU A 64 -8.36 16.95 -5.00
N HIS A 65 -8.36 18.17 -4.48
CA HIS A 65 -7.16 18.92 -4.16
C HIS A 65 -6.26 18.19 -3.16
N GLY A 66 -6.84 17.78 -2.02
CA GLY A 66 -6.10 17.01 -1.02
C GLY A 66 -5.69 15.61 -1.50
N LEU A 67 -6.56 14.94 -2.25
CA LEU A 67 -6.29 13.64 -2.84
C LEU A 67 -5.12 13.70 -3.83
N THR A 68 -5.18 14.59 -4.82
CA THR A 68 -4.14 14.74 -5.85
C THR A 68 -2.78 15.04 -5.22
N ARG A 69 -2.73 15.97 -4.28
CA ARG A 69 -1.51 16.28 -3.55
C ARG A 69 -0.93 15.05 -2.85
N THR A 70 -1.78 14.28 -2.18
CA THR A 70 -1.35 13.07 -1.46
C THR A 70 -0.87 11.97 -2.41
N LEU A 71 -1.55 11.77 -3.54
CA LEU A 71 -1.15 10.80 -4.55
C LEU A 71 0.23 11.12 -5.13
N ILE A 72 0.50 12.39 -5.47
CA ILE A 72 1.82 12.82 -5.97
C ILE A 72 2.90 12.60 -4.90
N SER A 73 2.63 12.96 -3.66
CA SER A 73 3.56 12.74 -2.54
C SER A 73 3.87 11.26 -2.33
N ASN A 74 2.85 10.39 -2.43
CA ASN A 74 3.04 8.94 -2.33
C ASN A 74 3.87 8.38 -3.50
N MET A 75 3.68 8.89 -4.72
CA MET A 75 4.48 8.47 -5.87
C MET A 75 5.96 8.82 -5.67
N ILE A 76 6.26 10.04 -5.23
CA ILE A 76 7.63 10.49 -4.96
C ILE A 76 8.30 9.62 -3.90
N GLU A 77 7.61 9.38 -2.79
CA GLU A 77 8.15 8.54 -1.71
C GLU A 77 8.33 7.09 -2.16
N GLY A 78 7.39 6.55 -2.93
CA GLY A 78 7.45 5.19 -3.43
C GLY A 78 8.63 4.94 -4.37
N VAL A 79 8.91 5.86 -5.32
CA VAL A 79 10.05 5.74 -6.24
C VAL A 79 11.39 5.99 -5.55
N LEU A 80 11.40 6.70 -4.42
CA LEU A 80 12.60 6.97 -3.64
C LEU A 80 12.96 5.81 -2.70
N ASN A 81 12.00 5.39 -1.84
CA ASN A 81 12.24 4.50 -0.70
C ASN A 81 11.58 3.13 -0.83
N GLN A 82 10.63 2.96 -1.73
CA GLN A 82 9.65 1.88 -1.77
C GLN A 82 8.71 1.85 -0.55
N TYR A 83 7.52 1.30 -0.76
CA TYR A 83 6.61 0.96 0.33
C TYR A 83 6.77 -0.51 0.70
N GLN A 84 6.65 -0.79 1.98
CA GLN A 84 6.58 -2.15 2.50
C GLN A 84 5.47 -2.28 3.53
N LYS A 85 4.82 -3.43 3.53
CA LYS A 85 3.86 -3.84 4.54
C LYS A 85 4.18 -5.25 5.01
N GLU A 86 4.08 -5.44 6.31
CA GLU A 86 4.35 -6.73 6.95
C GLU A 86 3.04 -7.37 7.41
N LEU A 87 2.91 -8.66 7.12
CA LEU A 87 1.85 -9.53 7.60
C LEU A 87 2.42 -10.60 8.51
N GLN A 88 1.69 -10.91 9.57
CA GLN A 88 1.99 -11.98 10.50
C GLN A 88 0.97 -13.10 10.37
N ILE A 89 1.47 -14.32 10.31
CA ILE A 89 0.66 -15.54 10.30
C ILE A 89 0.62 -16.12 11.71
N VAL A 90 -0.56 -16.27 12.26
CA VAL A 90 -0.79 -16.82 13.58
C VAL A 90 -1.58 -18.12 13.46
N GLY A 91 -1.10 -19.19 14.07
CA GLY A 91 -1.77 -20.48 14.11
C GLY A 91 -0.81 -21.66 14.04
N VAL A 92 -1.13 -22.72 14.79
CA VAL A 92 -0.33 -23.95 14.76
C VAL A 92 -0.41 -24.60 13.38
N GLY A 93 0.74 -24.87 12.77
CA GLY A 93 0.82 -25.46 11.43
C GLY A 93 0.59 -24.47 10.28
N TYR A 94 0.27 -23.20 10.58
CA TYR A 94 0.20 -22.17 9.56
C TYR A 94 1.60 -21.66 9.22
N ARG A 95 1.91 -21.59 7.93
CA ARG A 95 3.23 -21.15 7.48
C ARG A 95 3.17 -20.59 6.06
N ALA A 96 4.11 -19.72 5.75
CA ALA A 96 4.35 -19.23 4.39
C ALA A 96 5.77 -19.59 3.95
N GLN A 97 5.94 -19.71 2.65
CA GLN A 97 7.23 -19.81 2.00
C GLN A 97 7.18 -19.16 0.63
N LYS A 98 8.30 -18.64 0.19
CA LYS A 98 8.45 -18.12 -1.17
C LYS A 98 9.08 -19.18 -2.07
N GLN A 99 8.48 -19.42 -3.23
CA GLN A 99 8.99 -20.31 -4.28
C GLN A 99 9.10 -19.53 -5.59
N GLY A 100 10.30 -19.02 -5.89
CA GLY A 100 10.49 -18.16 -7.04
C GLY A 100 9.69 -16.86 -6.91
N LYS A 101 8.71 -16.65 -7.81
CA LYS A 101 7.77 -15.51 -7.77
C LYS A 101 6.42 -15.87 -7.14
N LYS A 102 6.30 -17.03 -6.51
CA LYS A 102 5.07 -17.47 -5.86
C LYS A 102 5.20 -17.44 -4.36
N LEU A 103 4.16 -16.96 -3.70
CA LEU A 103 3.94 -17.08 -2.27
C LEU A 103 3.06 -18.31 -2.04
N VAL A 104 3.56 -19.28 -1.31
CA VAL A 104 2.84 -20.51 -0.96
C VAL A 104 2.55 -20.51 0.53
N MET A 105 1.28 -20.62 0.89
CA MET A 105 0.81 -20.51 2.26
C MET A 105 0.02 -21.75 2.66
N ASN A 106 0.40 -22.38 3.77
CA ASN A 106 -0.40 -23.40 4.44
C ASN A 106 -1.21 -22.72 5.54
N LEU A 107 -2.52 -22.65 5.37
CA LEU A 107 -3.43 -21.90 6.24
C LEU A 107 -4.53 -22.76 6.86
N GLY A 108 -4.27 -24.06 7.01
CA GLY A 108 -5.23 -25.02 7.58
C GLY A 108 -6.33 -25.45 6.60
N TYR A 109 -6.11 -25.28 5.30
CA TYR A 109 -6.94 -25.86 4.24
C TYR A 109 -6.34 -27.20 3.78
N SER A 110 -7.12 -28.00 3.08
CA SER A 110 -6.68 -29.29 2.50
C SER A 110 -5.59 -29.14 1.44
N HIS A 111 -5.46 -27.96 0.86
CA HIS A 111 -4.45 -27.61 -0.15
C HIS A 111 -3.75 -26.29 0.21
N PRO A 112 -2.51 -26.08 -0.22
CA PRO A 112 -1.82 -24.81 -0.03
C PRO A 112 -2.49 -23.70 -0.86
N VAL A 113 -2.43 -22.47 -0.34
CA VAL A 113 -2.88 -21.28 -1.07
C VAL A 113 -1.67 -20.67 -1.77
N GLU A 114 -1.73 -20.55 -3.08
CA GLU A 114 -0.68 -19.96 -3.90
C GLU A 114 -1.09 -18.58 -4.42
N MET A 115 -0.14 -17.66 -4.43
CA MET A 115 -0.29 -16.33 -5.04
C MET A 115 0.98 -15.98 -5.79
N GLU A 116 0.83 -15.47 -7.02
CA GLU A 116 1.94 -14.93 -7.80
C GLU A 116 2.19 -13.47 -7.44
N GLU A 117 3.44 -13.03 -7.60
CA GLU A 117 3.80 -11.62 -7.44
C GLU A 117 3.13 -10.79 -8.54
N PRO A 118 2.27 -9.82 -8.19
CA PRO A 118 1.78 -8.86 -9.16
C PRO A 118 2.92 -8.01 -9.74
N GLU A 119 2.69 -7.37 -10.87
CA GLU A 119 3.66 -6.47 -11.47
C GLU A 119 4.04 -5.34 -10.48
N GLY A 120 5.34 -5.09 -10.34
CA GLY A 120 5.86 -4.08 -9.42
C GLY A 120 5.87 -4.47 -7.94
N ILE A 121 5.49 -5.70 -7.60
CA ILE A 121 5.47 -6.22 -6.22
C ILE A 121 6.53 -7.31 -6.04
N THR A 122 7.16 -7.30 -4.89
CA THR A 122 8.08 -8.35 -4.45
C THR A 122 7.65 -8.87 -3.09
N PHE A 123 7.55 -10.19 -2.96
CA PHE A 123 7.34 -10.87 -1.68
C PHE A 123 8.67 -11.22 -1.02
N GLU A 124 8.74 -11.04 0.28
CA GLU A 124 9.81 -11.58 1.12
C GLU A 124 9.21 -12.37 2.27
N VAL A 125 9.79 -13.51 2.55
CA VAL A 125 9.36 -14.40 3.64
C VAL A 125 10.60 -14.69 4.50
N PRO A 126 10.96 -13.79 5.43
CA PRO A 126 12.15 -13.96 6.27
C PRO A 126 12.04 -15.14 7.22
N ASN A 127 10.83 -15.49 7.61
CA ASN A 127 10.51 -16.67 8.41
C ASN A 127 9.12 -17.20 8.04
N ALA A 128 8.80 -18.42 8.48
CA ALA A 128 7.56 -19.09 8.12
C ALA A 128 6.25 -18.34 8.54
N ASN A 129 6.36 -17.37 9.43
CA ASN A 129 5.21 -16.68 10.02
C ASN A 129 5.13 -15.20 9.62
N THR A 130 6.06 -14.73 8.80
CA THR A 130 6.12 -13.32 8.40
C THR A 130 6.20 -13.20 6.88
N ILE A 131 5.34 -12.37 6.33
CA ILE A 131 5.32 -12.03 4.90
C ILE A 131 5.53 -10.52 4.80
N ILE A 132 6.50 -10.10 4.01
CA ILE A 132 6.76 -8.69 3.70
C ILE A 132 6.45 -8.49 2.22
N VAL A 133 5.60 -7.51 1.94
CA VAL A 133 5.23 -7.10 0.59
C VAL A 133 5.86 -5.75 0.30
N LYS A 134 6.66 -5.67 -0.76
CA LYS A 134 7.37 -4.45 -1.18
C LYS A 134 6.95 -4.02 -2.57
N GLY A 135 6.89 -2.73 -2.79
CA GLY A 135 6.61 -2.15 -4.10
C GLY A 135 6.74 -0.63 -4.11
N ILE A 136 6.83 -0.07 -5.30
CA ILE A 136 6.92 1.39 -5.48
C ILE A 136 5.56 2.08 -5.41
N ASP A 137 4.49 1.38 -5.78
CA ASP A 137 3.12 1.90 -5.74
C ASP A 137 2.43 1.51 -4.44
N LYS A 138 2.09 2.51 -3.63
CA LYS A 138 1.38 2.34 -2.36
C LYS A 138 0.03 1.65 -2.51
N GLU A 139 -0.70 1.95 -3.58
CA GLU A 139 -2.02 1.37 -3.84
C GLU A 139 -1.90 -0.13 -4.14
N VAL A 140 -0.97 -0.51 -5.02
CA VAL A 140 -0.75 -1.91 -5.39
C VAL A 140 -0.23 -2.72 -4.20
N VAL A 141 0.70 -2.17 -3.41
CA VAL A 141 1.18 -2.79 -2.17
C VAL A 141 0.01 -3.02 -1.21
N GLY A 142 -0.79 -1.98 -0.95
CA GLY A 142 -1.94 -2.06 -0.05
C GLY A 142 -2.99 -3.08 -0.50
N GLN A 143 -3.33 -3.08 -1.78
CA GLN A 143 -4.28 -4.04 -2.37
C GLN A 143 -3.76 -5.48 -2.27
N THR A 144 -2.50 -5.72 -2.61
CA THR A 144 -1.88 -7.05 -2.54
C THR A 144 -1.91 -7.59 -1.11
N VAL A 145 -1.53 -6.77 -0.14
CA VAL A 145 -1.54 -7.13 1.28
C VAL A 145 -2.95 -7.44 1.77
N ALA A 146 -3.94 -6.63 1.37
CA ALA A 146 -5.34 -6.88 1.70
C ALA A 146 -5.84 -8.21 1.12
N VAL A 147 -5.51 -8.52 -0.13
CA VAL A 147 -5.86 -9.81 -0.77
C VAL A 147 -5.21 -10.99 -0.04
N ILE A 148 -3.93 -10.90 0.34
CA ILE A 148 -3.26 -11.95 1.13
C ILE A 148 -4.00 -12.17 2.45
N ARG A 149 -4.34 -11.09 3.17
CA ARG A 149 -5.06 -11.16 4.45
C ARG A 149 -6.43 -11.81 4.31
N THR A 150 -7.16 -11.60 3.21
CA THR A 150 -8.48 -12.21 2.98
C THR A 150 -8.41 -13.71 2.76
N LYS A 151 -7.25 -14.30 2.43
CA LYS A 151 -7.12 -15.75 2.27
C LYS A 151 -7.39 -16.52 3.58
N ARG A 152 -7.04 -15.94 4.71
CA ARG A 152 -7.39 -16.43 6.04
C ARG A 152 -7.40 -15.27 7.04
N PRO A 153 -8.49 -14.51 7.15
CA PRO A 153 -8.57 -13.40 8.10
C PRO A 153 -8.48 -13.91 9.54
N PRO A 154 -7.93 -13.10 10.45
CA PRO A 154 -7.76 -13.50 11.85
C PRO A 154 -9.13 -13.71 12.51
N GLU A 155 -9.30 -14.83 13.20
CA GLU A 155 -10.51 -15.12 13.94
C GLU A 155 -10.46 -14.51 15.36
N VAL A 156 -11.62 -14.26 15.94
CA VAL A 156 -11.74 -13.46 17.17
C VAL A 156 -11.50 -14.23 18.47
N TYR A 157 -11.48 -15.56 18.45
CA TYR A 157 -11.33 -16.35 19.67
C TYR A 157 -9.88 -16.66 20.01
N HIS A 158 -9.12 -17.22 19.08
CA HIS A 158 -7.70 -17.56 19.25
C HIS A 158 -6.76 -16.63 18.48
N GLY A 159 -7.30 -15.79 17.58
CA GLY A 159 -6.53 -14.89 16.73
C GLY A 159 -5.79 -15.59 15.60
N LYS A 160 -6.18 -16.83 15.25
CA LYS A 160 -5.56 -17.57 14.13
C LYS A 160 -5.92 -16.94 12.81
N GLY A 161 -4.95 -16.81 11.92
CA GLY A 161 -5.11 -16.24 10.59
C GLY A 161 -3.97 -15.30 10.22
N ILE A 162 -4.16 -14.52 9.18
CA ILE A 162 -3.20 -13.53 8.69
C ILE A 162 -3.66 -12.15 9.15
N LYS A 163 -2.80 -11.43 9.84
CA LYS A 163 -3.06 -10.07 10.32
C LYS A 163 -1.92 -9.13 9.88
N TYR A 164 -2.17 -7.81 9.89
CA TYR A 164 -1.09 -6.83 9.81
C TYR A 164 -0.22 -6.90 11.06
N SER A 165 1.06 -6.57 10.94
CA SER A 165 1.99 -6.58 12.09
C SER A 165 1.56 -5.64 13.22
N ASP A 166 0.94 -4.52 12.85
CA ASP A 166 0.43 -3.48 13.75
C ASP A 166 -1.06 -3.67 14.13
N GLU A 167 -1.72 -4.71 13.61
CA GLU A 167 -3.15 -4.96 13.86
C GLU A 167 -3.38 -5.62 15.23
N HIS A 168 -4.16 -4.98 16.07
CA HIS A 168 -4.65 -5.56 17.33
C HIS A 168 -6.00 -6.22 17.14
N ILE A 169 -6.05 -7.54 17.31
CA ILE A 169 -7.30 -8.31 17.21
C ILE A 169 -7.99 -8.32 18.58
N ARG A 170 -9.16 -7.68 18.65
CA ARG A 170 -10.00 -7.75 19.86
C ARG A 170 -10.56 -9.16 20.01
N ARG A 171 -10.03 -9.91 20.97
CA ARG A 171 -10.48 -11.27 21.25
C ARG A 171 -11.80 -11.28 22.02
N LYS A 172 -12.61 -12.29 21.76
CA LYS A 172 -13.83 -12.61 22.49
C LYS A 172 -13.61 -13.89 23.26
N GLU A 173 -14.29 -13.99 24.40
CA GLU A 173 -14.37 -15.26 25.14
C GLU A 173 -15.35 -16.21 24.45
N GLY A 174 -14.98 -17.48 24.32
CA GLY A 174 -15.88 -18.53 23.85
C GLY A 174 -17.00 -18.76 24.84
N LYS A 175 -18.05 -19.49 24.44
CA LYS A 175 -19.10 -19.92 25.36
C LYS A 175 -18.47 -20.76 26.44
N ALA A 176 -18.53 -20.30 27.70
CA ALA A 176 -18.23 -21.13 28.85
C ALA A 176 -19.29 -22.24 28.91
N GLY A 177 -18.90 -23.51 28.75
CA GLY A 177 -19.79 -24.63 28.96
C GLY A 177 -20.28 -24.57 30.42
N LYS A 178 -21.61 -24.45 30.64
CA LYS A 178 -22.18 -24.75 31.97
C LYS A 178 -21.82 -26.20 32.25
N LYS A 179 -21.02 -26.42 33.32
CA LYS A 179 -20.95 -27.72 33.99
C LYS A 179 -22.27 -27.99 34.63
#